data_101e4a9c6dba15d011891fe162b48a8b
#
_entry.id   101e4a9c6dba15d011891fe162b48a8b
#
_cell.length_a   1.000
_cell.length_b   1.000
_cell.length_c   1.000
_cell.angle_alpha   90.00
_cell.angle_beta   90.00
_cell.angle_gamma   90.00
#
_symmetry.space_group_name_H-M   'P 1'
#
loop_
_entity.id
_entity.type
_entity.pdbx_description
1 polymer ?
#
loop_
_entity_poly.entity_id
_entity_poly.type
_entity_poly.pdbx_seq_one_letter_code
_entity_poly.pdbx_strand_id
1 'polypeptide(L)'
;YVDNEDQMLRLLLKAVKSVYASVYFASSRAYLSSSQNLISEEKMAVIIQEVCGTEQNGLFFPTFSGVARSINYYPIGDEAPEDGVCNVAMGLGKLVVDGGRTLRFSPRYPQKVLQTSTPELALRDTQNEVLALSLQPEEFRTSIDDAVNLRRLDIAQIAELRNSRFVCSVWDRENERISDSPFDRGRKVITFNNILKYNTFPLAEIVTDILHMGAEEMRCPVEVEFAVNMDVAPGEQQIFNLLQIRPII
;
A
#
# COMPACT_ATOMS: atom_id res chain seq x y z
N TYR A 1 -1.80 -14.73 12.70
CA TYR A 1 -0.76 -15.21 13.62
C TYR A 1 -1.32 -16.44 14.34
N VAL A 2 -0.75 -17.59 14.14
CA VAL A 2 -1.21 -18.83 14.75
C VAL A 2 -0.04 -19.39 15.56
N ASP A 3 -0.15 -19.40 16.88
CA ASP A 3 0.91 -19.88 17.79
C ASP A 3 1.16 -21.40 17.69
N ASN A 4 0.33 -22.12 16.94
CA ASN A 4 0.41 -23.56 16.76
C ASN A 4 0.89 -23.88 15.34
N GLU A 5 2.09 -24.44 15.21
CA GLU A 5 2.71 -24.80 13.93
C GLU A 5 1.85 -25.78 13.11
N ASP A 6 1.20 -26.75 13.75
CA ASP A 6 0.33 -27.72 13.07
C ASP A 6 -0.90 -27.04 12.48
N GLN A 7 -1.48 -26.09 13.20
CA GLN A 7 -2.62 -25.32 12.71
C GLN A 7 -2.19 -24.39 11.58
N MET A 8 -1.05 -23.72 11.70
CA MET A 8 -0.47 -22.87 10.66
C MET A 8 -0.24 -23.68 9.39
N LEU A 9 0.38 -24.86 9.48
CA LEU A 9 0.62 -25.74 8.34
C LEU A 9 -0.68 -26.20 7.67
N ARG A 10 -1.70 -26.56 8.45
CA ARG A 10 -3.01 -26.95 7.89
C ARG A 10 -3.68 -25.79 7.14
N LEU A 11 -3.62 -24.57 7.67
CA LEU A 11 -4.18 -23.36 7.02
C LEU A 11 -3.41 -23.04 5.74
N LEU A 12 -2.08 -23.10 5.78
CA LEU A 12 -1.23 -22.88 4.61
C LEU A 12 -1.51 -23.91 3.51
N LEU A 13 -1.58 -25.20 3.85
CA LEU A 13 -1.93 -26.25 2.89
C LEU A 13 -3.34 -26.05 2.30
N LYS A 14 -4.29 -25.56 3.09
CA LYS A 14 -5.62 -25.21 2.61
C LYS A 14 -5.57 -24.05 1.62
N ALA A 15 -4.79 -23.02 1.91
CA ALA A 15 -4.58 -21.87 1.03
C ALA A 15 -3.92 -22.30 -0.30
N VAL A 16 -2.87 -23.10 -0.24
CA VAL A 16 -2.21 -23.68 -1.44
C VAL A 16 -3.20 -24.47 -2.31
N LYS A 17 -4.01 -25.34 -1.70
CA LYS A 17 -5.07 -26.07 -2.42
C LYS A 17 -6.09 -25.15 -3.06
N SER A 18 -6.45 -24.05 -2.38
CA SER A 18 -7.38 -23.05 -2.91
C SER A 18 -6.80 -22.32 -4.13
N VAL A 19 -5.49 -22.01 -4.12
CA VAL A 19 -4.81 -21.43 -5.29
C VAL A 19 -4.85 -22.41 -6.46
N TYR A 20 -4.54 -23.69 -6.28
CA TYR A 20 -4.67 -24.68 -7.35
C TYR A 20 -6.12 -24.85 -7.84
N ALA A 21 -7.10 -24.77 -6.95
CA ALA A 21 -8.50 -24.89 -7.31
C ALA A 21 -9.02 -23.64 -8.05
N SER A 22 -8.37 -22.48 -7.91
CA SER A 22 -8.84 -21.22 -8.48
C SER A 22 -8.90 -21.20 -10.00
N VAL A 23 -8.13 -22.04 -10.69
CA VAL A 23 -8.20 -22.20 -12.15
C VAL A 23 -9.60 -22.65 -12.61
N TYR A 24 -10.34 -23.36 -11.74
CA TYR A 24 -11.70 -23.85 -12.02
C TYR A 24 -12.80 -22.88 -11.58
N PHE A 25 -12.47 -21.73 -10.99
CA PHE A 25 -13.48 -20.75 -10.58
C PHE A 25 -14.13 -20.07 -11.80
N ALA A 26 -15.35 -19.57 -11.61
CA ALA A 26 -16.12 -19.00 -12.71
C ALA A 26 -15.40 -17.83 -13.41
N SER A 27 -14.74 -16.96 -12.64
CA SER A 27 -13.94 -15.84 -13.17
C SER A 27 -12.76 -16.31 -14.02
N SER A 28 -12.01 -17.29 -13.53
CA SER A 28 -10.86 -17.86 -14.23
C SER A 28 -11.30 -18.56 -15.52
N ARG A 29 -12.39 -19.32 -15.47
CA ARG A 29 -12.97 -19.99 -16.64
C ARG A 29 -13.48 -18.98 -17.68
N ALA A 30 -14.10 -17.88 -17.25
CA ALA A 30 -14.53 -16.81 -18.16
C ALA A 30 -13.33 -16.17 -18.86
N TYR A 31 -12.25 -15.90 -18.13
CA TYR A 31 -11.00 -15.38 -18.71
C TYR A 31 -10.38 -16.36 -19.72
N LEU A 32 -10.26 -17.64 -19.35
CA LEU A 32 -9.70 -18.67 -20.23
C LEU A 32 -10.57 -18.90 -21.47
N SER A 33 -11.90 -18.78 -21.38
CA SER A 33 -12.80 -18.89 -22.54
C SER A 33 -12.64 -17.72 -23.50
N SER A 34 -12.19 -16.56 -23.04
CA SER A 34 -11.89 -15.39 -23.88
C SER A 34 -10.47 -15.40 -24.45
N SER A 35 -9.60 -16.25 -23.94
CA SER A 35 -8.24 -16.51 -24.44
C SER A 35 -8.23 -17.76 -25.30
N GLN A 36 -7.18 -17.94 -26.13
CA GLN A 36 -7.00 -19.15 -26.94
C GLN A 36 -6.43 -20.34 -26.15
N ASN A 37 -6.26 -20.20 -24.82
CA ASN A 37 -5.66 -21.20 -23.97
C ASN A 37 -6.69 -22.26 -23.53
N LEU A 38 -6.26 -23.52 -23.50
CA LEU A 38 -7.06 -24.64 -22.99
C LEU A 38 -6.83 -24.75 -21.46
N ILE A 39 -7.91 -24.95 -20.68
CA ILE A 39 -7.84 -25.14 -19.23
C ILE A 39 -6.88 -26.30 -18.85
N SER A 40 -6.81 -27.34 -19.69
CA SER A 40 -5.91 -28.49 -19.48
C SER A 40 -4.41 -28.18 -19.62
N GLU A 41 -4.08 -27.06 -20.23
CA GLU A 41 -2.69 -26.61 -20.46
C GLU A 41 -2.24 -25.57 -19.42
N GLU A 42 -3.20 -25.01 -18.65
CA GLU A 42 -2.89 -24.03 -17.62
C GLU A 42 -2.18 -24.68 -16.42
N LYS A 43 -1.08 -24.06 -16.02
CA LYS A 43 -0.30 -24.46 -14.86
C LYS A 43 -0.32 -23.37 -13.81
N MET A 44 -0.71 -23.73 -12.58
CA MET A 44 -0.73 -22.81 -11.46
C MET A 44 0.62 -22.82 -10.74
N ALA A 45 1.17 -21.63 -10.53
CA ALA A 45 2.27 -21.41 -9.58
C ALA A 45 1.72 -20.86 -8.27
N VAL A 46 2.36 -21.20 -7.16
CA VAL A 46 2.03 -20.68 -5.84
C VAL A 46 3.19 -19.84 -5.34
N ILE A 47 2.92 -18.58 -5.01
CA ILE A 47 3.88 -17.70 -4.35
C ILE A 47 3.47 -17.59 -2.90
N ILE A 48 4.39 -17.88 -1.98
CA ILE A 48 4.21 -17.70 -0.54
C ILE A 48 5.09 -16.51 -0.15
N GLN A 49 4.46 -15.44 0.32
CA GLN A 49 5.14 -14.20 0.68
C GLN A 49 4.74 -13.79 2.09
N GLU A 50 5.72 -13.39 2.89
CA GLU A 50 5.48 -12.83 4.21
C GLU A 50 4.80 -11.45 4.08
N VAL A 51 3.81 -11.19 4.92
CA VAL A 51 3.16 -9.89 4.97
C VAL A 51 4.04 -8.91 5.73
N CYS A 52 4.41 -7.81 5.10
CA CYS A 52 5.17 -6.74 5.74
C CYS A 52 4.27 -5.91 6.66
N GLY A 53 4.77 -5.59 7.85
CA GLY A 53 4.02 -4.78 8.81
C GLY A 53 4.62 -4.80 10.21
N THR A 54 3.95 -4.12 11.11
CA THR A 54 4.20 -4.13 12.56
C THR A 54 2.89 -4.31 13.31
N GLU A 55 2.97 -4.92 14.49
CA GLU A 55 1.81 -5.08 15.35
C GLU A 55 1.49 -3.78 16.10
N GLN A 56 0.22 -3.39 16.09
CA GLN A 56 -0.32 -2.30 16.88
C GLN A 56 -1.75 -2.63 17.33
N ASN A 57 -1.98 -2.73 18.63
CA ASN A 57 -3.30 -2.96 19.21
C ASN A 57 -4.02 -4.21 18.66
N GLY A 58 -3.30 -5.31 18.43
CA GLY A 58 -3.86 -6.55 17.86
C GLY A 58 -4.14 -6.48 16.36
N LEU A 59 -3.65 -5.45 15.70
CA LEU A 59 -3.69 -5.27 14.25
C LEU A 59 -2.28 -5.36 13.66
N PHE A 60 -2.16 -5.84 12.43
CA PHE A 60 -0.89 -5.95 11.71
C PHE A 60 -0.95 -5.24 10.36
N PHE A 61 -0.08 -4.29 10.14
CA PHE A 61 -0.02 -3.50 8.91
C PHE A 61 1.31 -2.74 8.80
N PRO A 62 1.80 -2.42 7.59
CA PRO A 62 2.97 -1.56 7.38
C PRO A 62 2.64 -0.10 7.73
N THR A 63 3.64 0.73 7.94
CA THR A 63 3.42 2.18 8.12
C THR A 63 2.68 2.75 6.92
N PHE A 64 3.08 2.37 5.72
CA PHE A 64 2.36 2.65 4.48
C PHE A 64 2.76 1.68 3.38
N SER A 65 1.95 1.64 2.35
CA SER A 65 2.20 0.88 1.12
C SER A 65 2.01 1.78 -0.09
N GLY A 66 2.53 1.36 -1.22
CA GLY A 66 2.38 2.13 -2.45
C GLY A 66 2.52 1.33 -3.72
N VAL A 67 2.08 1.97 -4.80
CA VAL A 67 2.28 1.52 -6.18
C VAL A 67 2.92 2.66 -6.94
N ALA A 68 4.04 2.39 -7.60
CA ALA A 68 4.75 3.35 -8.43
C ALA A 68 4.85 2.84 -9.87
N ARG A 69 4.80 3.77 -10.84
CA ARG A 69 4.96 3.48 -12.27
C ARG A 69 6.04 4.35 -12.86
N SER A 70 6.87 3.77 -13.70
CA SER A 70 7.93 4.50 -14.40
C SER A 70 7.41 5.42 -15.51
N ILE A 71 6.13 5.30 -15.87
CA ILE A 71 5.45 6.19 -16.79
C ILE A 71 4.23 6.83 -16.15
N ASN A 72 4.12 8.14 -16.29
CA ASN A 72 2.97 8.92 -15.83
C ASN A 72 2.07 9.26 -17.02
N TYR A 73 0.94 8.57 -17.15
CA TYR A 73 -0.01 8.80 -18.25
C TYR A 73 -0.79 10.10 -18.13
N TYR A 74 -0.83 10.71 -16.95
CA TYR A 74 -1.60 11.92 -16.64
C TYR A 74 -0.75 12.91 -15.85
N PRO A 75 0.27 13.53 -16.49
CA PRO A 75 1.12 14.53 -15.83
C PRO A 75 0.31 15.74 -15.37
N ILE A 76 0.67 16.30 -14.21
CA ILE A 76 0.01 17.47 -13.62
C ILE A 76 1.05 18.60 -13.47
N GLY A 77 0.71 19.80 -13.97
CA GLY A 77 1.58 20.96 -13.87
C GLY A 77 2.89 20.79 -14.63
N ASP A 78 4.01 20.81 -13.94
CA ASP A 78 5.36 20.72 -14.54
C ASP A 78 5.84 19.26 -14.72
N GLU A 79 5.00 18.26 -14.43
CA GLU A 79 5.36 16.86 -14.55
C GLU A 79 5.47 16.45 -16.02
N ALA A 80 6.39 15.54 -16.33
CA ALA A 80 6.53 14.86 -17.62
C ALA A 80 6.16 13.37 -17.49
N PRO A 81 5.78 12.70 -18.59
CA PRO A 81 5.47 11.26 -18.56
C PRO A 81 6.59 10.40 -17.97
N GLU A 82 7.84 10.74 -18.26
CA GLU A 82 9.05 10.04 -17.79
C GLU A 82 9.39 10.26 -16.34
N ASP A 83 8.79 11.24 -15.68
CA ASP A 83 9.00 11.49 -14.24
C ASP A 83 8.37 10.41 -13.35
N GLY A 84 7.54 9.54 -13.92
CA GLY A 84 6.81 8.53 -13.20
C GLY A 84 5.72 9.08 -12.30
N VAL A 85 5.04 8.18 -11.63
CA VAL A 85 3.98 8.51 -10.65
C VAL A 85 3.96 7.48 -9.53
N CYS A 86 3.68 7.93 -8.32
CA CYS A 86 3.54 7.08 -7.15
C CYS A 86 2.23 7.39 -6.41
N ASN A 87 1.51 6.33 -6.03
CA ASN A 87 0.34 6.41 -5.16
C ASN A 87 0.67 5.70 -3.85
N VAL A 88 0.41 6.35 -2.73
CA VAL A 88 0.68 5.80 -1.40
C VAL A 88 -0.55 5.86 -0.50
N ALA A 89 -0.64 4.90 0.40
CA ALA A 89 -1.67 4.84 1.43
C ALA A 89 -1.09 4.31 2.74
N MET A 90 -1.53 4.84 3.88
CA MET A 90 -1.26 4.27 5.19
C MET A 90 -1.90 2.89 5.29
N GLY A 91 -1.17 1.90 5.85
CA GLY A 91 -1.64 0.53 6.03
C GLY A 91 -1.38 -0.36 4.82
N LEU A 92 -2.18 -1.40 4.66
CA LEU A 92 -2.03 -2.43 3.62
C LEU A 92 -2.29 -1.88 2.21
N GLY A 93 -1.49 -2.33 1.25
CA GLY A 93 -1.48 -1.88 -0.14
C GLY A 93 -2.74 -2.18 -0.95
N LYS A 94 -3.62 -3.05 -0.46
CA LYS A 94 -4.89 -3.35 -1.14
C LYS A 94 -5.72 -2.09 -1.42
N LEU A 95 -5.68 -1.09 -0.53
CA LEU A 95 -6.37 0.18 -0.78
C LEU A 95 -5.85 0.90 -2.03
N VAL A 96 -4.54 0.81 -2.30
CA VAL A 96 -3.92 1.40 -3.49
C VAL A 96 -4.32 0.64 -4.75
N VAL A 97 -4.25 -0.70 -4.68
CA VAL A 97 -4.54 -1.59 -5.80
C VAL A 97 -6.02 -1.52 -6.20
N ASP A 98 -6.94 -1.48 -5.25
CA ASP A 98 -8.38 -1.41 -5.49
C ASP A 98 -8.86 0.00 -5.92
N GLY A 99 -7.98 0.98 -6.04
CA GLY A 99 -8.33 2.34 -6.46
C GLY A 99 -9.06 3.15 -5.38
N GLY A 100 -8.77 2.87 -4.12
CA GLY A 100 -9.26 3.67 -2.98
C GLY A 100 -8.66 5.07 -2.94
N ARG A 101 -9.01 5.85 -1.92
CA ARG A 101 -8.42 7.18 -1.72
C ARG A 101 -6.98 7.05 -1.28
N THR A 102 -6.06 7.39 -2.17
CA THR A 102 -4.61 7.36 -1.97
C THR A 102 -4.02 8.74 -2.20
N LEU A 103 -2.83 8.99 -1.73
CA LEU A 103 -2.11 10.21 -2.05
C LEU A 103 -1.24 9.95 -3.29
N ARG A 104 -1.39 10.79 -4.32
CA ARG A 104 -0.60 10.75 -5.55
C ARG A 104 0.50 11.80 -5.52
N PHE A 105 1.72 11.42 -5.89
CA PHE A 105 2.83 12.36 -6.12
C PHE A 105 3.70 11.91 -7.29
N SER A 106 4.45 12.85 -7.86
CA SER A 106 5.54 12.55 -8.78
C SER A 106 6.85 12.38 -8.00
N PRO A 107 7.63 11.27 -8.20
CA PRO A 107 8.94 11.13 -7.55
C PRO A 107 9.90 12.29 -7.86
N ARG A 108 9.77 12.90 -9.04
CA ARG A 108 10.54 14.09 -9.44
C ARG A 108 10.19 15.35 -8.65
N TYR A 109 8.91 15.49 -8.26
CA TYR A 109 8.38 16.66 -7.57
C TYR A 109 7.61 16.27 -6.30
N PRO A 110 8.23 15.56 -5.33
CA PRO A 110 7.52 14.96 -4.19
C PRO A 110 6.80 15.99 -3.30
N GLN A 111 7.25 17.24 -3.29
CA GLN A 111 6.64 18.32 -2.51
C GLN A 111 5.42 18.96 -3.20
N LYS A 112 5.23 18.73 -4.52
CA LYS A 112 4.10 19.29 -5.29
C LYS A 112 2.94 18.32 -5.33
N VAL A 113 2.22 18.17 -4.22
CA VAL A 113 1.06 17.28 -4.11
C VAL A 113 -0.22 18.07 -4.21
N LEU A 114 -1.00 17.85 -5.28
CA LEU A 114 -2.25 18.59 -5.52
C LEU A 114 -3.26 18.41 -4.39
N GLN A 115 -3.42 17.18 -3.88
CA GLN A 115 -4.39 16.84 -2.84
C GLN A 115 -4.12 17.54 -1.50
N THR A 116 -2.90 18.03 -1.26
CA THR A 116 -2.51 18.74 -0.03
C THR A 116 -2.12 20.20 -0.29
N SER A 117 -2.43 20.73 -1.49
CA SER A 117 -2.10 22.11 -1.87
C SER A 117 -2.93 23.16 -1.12
N THR A 118 -4.13 22.81 -0.69
CA THR A 118 -4.95 23.63 0.22
C THR A 118 -5.55 22.79 1.34
N PRO A 119 -5.91 23.37 2.49
CA PRO A 119 -6.54 22.65 3.59
C PRO A 119 -7.85 21.97 3.17
N GLU A 120 -8.67 22.59 2.33
CA GLU A 120 -9.95 22.06 1.86
C GLU A 120 -9.74 20.80 1.02
N LEU A 121 -8.77 20.81 0.10
CA LEU A 121 -8.41 19.66 -0.71
C LEU A 121 -7.89 18.52 0.17
N ALA A 122 -7.02 18.84 1.14
CA ALA A 122 -6.49 17.85 2.05
C ALA A 122 -7.58 17.17 2.89
N LEU A 123 -8.55 17.92 3.39
CA LEU A 123 -9.67 17.37 4.16
C LEU A 123 -10.64 16.53 3.32
N ARG A 124 -10.76 16.84 2.01
CA ARG A 124 -11.70 16.18 1.10
C ARG A 124 -11.10 14.97 0.40
N ASP A 125 -9.86 15.10 -0.11
CA ASP A 125 -9.31 14.21 -1.12
C ASP A 125 -8.22 13.25 -0.58
N THR A 126 -7.79 13.40 0.70
CA THR A 126 -6.84 12.48 1.29
C THR A 126 -7.52 11.21 1.82
N GLN A 127 -6.73 10.21 2.11
CA GLN A 127 -7.16 8.94 2.66
C GLN A 127 -7.93 9.13 3.97
N ASN A 128 -9.05 8.43 4.14
CA ASN A 128 -9.91 8.49 5.32
C ASN A 128 -10.16 7.13 5.99
N GLU A 129 -9.66 6.05 5.41
CA GLU A 129 -9.73 4.70 5.95
C GLU A 129 -8.37 4.01 5.80
N VAL A 130 -8.05 3.09 6.70
CA VAL A 130 -6.84 2.24 6.65
C VAL A 130 -7.25 0.78 6.69
N LEU A 131 -6.57 -0.04 5.89
CA LEU A 131 -6.74 -1.48 5.92
C LEU A 131 -5.62 -2.12 6.76
N ALA A 132 -6.00 -3.03 7.66
CA ALA A 132 -5.10 -3.79 8.51
C ALA A 132 -5.57 -5.25 8.61
N LEU A 133 -4.66 -6.17 8.97
CA LEU A 133 -5.00 -7.53 9.34
C LEU A 133 -5.31 -7.60 10.83
N SER A 134 -6.34 -8.37 11.21
CA SER A 134 -6.56 -8.75 12.59
C SER A 134 -5.60 -9.87 12.98
N LEU A 135 -4.96 -9.75 14.14
CA LEU A 135 -4.15 -10.81 14.73
C LEU A 135 -4.94 -11.75 15.64
N GLN A 136 -6.27 -11.62 15.67
CA GLN A 136 -7.15 -12.51 16.44
C GLN A 136 -7.46 -13.76 15.62
N PRO A 137 -6.95 -14.95 15.99
CA PRO A 137 -7.09 -16.18 15.18
C PRO A 137 -8.54 -16.60 14.98
N GLU A 138 -9.43 -16.26 15.93
CA GLU A 138 -10.86 -16.60 15.89
C GLU A 138 -11.61 -15.85 14.78
N GLU A 139 -11.08 -14.72 14.36
CA GLU A 139 -11.67 -13.91 13.27
C GLU A 139 -11.28 -14.39 11.89
N PHE A 140 -10.21 -15.20 11.78
CA PHE A 140 -9.72 -15.67 10.49
C PHE A 140 -10.73 -16.59 9.79
N ARG A 141 -11.07 -16.25 8.55
CA ARG A 141 -11.95 -17.03 7.68
C ARG A 141 -11.25 -17.35 6.38
N THR A 142 -11.29 -18.63 5.97
CA THR A 142 -10.86 -19.00 4.63
C THR A 142 -11.95 -18.59 3.65
N SER A 143 -11.61 -17.73 2.68
CA SER A 143 -12.53 -17.23 1.65
C SER A 143 -11.80 -17.08 0.32
N ILE A 144 -12.55 -17.05 -0.78
CA ILE A 144 -12.09 -16.59 -2.08
C ILE A 144 -12.06 -15.05 -2.15
N ASP A 145 -12.77 -14.39 -1.25
CA ASP A 145 -12.70 -12.94 -1.06
C ASP A 145 -11.52 -12.61 -0.15
N ASP A 146 -10.50 -11.97 -0.70
CA ASP A 146 -9.27 -11.58 -0.02
C ASP A 146 -9.48 -10.44 0.99
N ALA A 147 -10.61 -9.72 0.91
CA ALA A 147 -10.96 -8.65 1.84
C ALA A 147 -11.59 -9.15 3.15
N VAL A 148 -12.02 -10.42 3.22
CA VAL A 148 -12.78 -10.95 4.37
C VAL A 148 -12.04 -10.89 5.72
N ASN A 149 -10.72 -10.95 5.68
CA ASN A 149 -9.86 -10.89 6.87
C ASN A 149 -9.27 -9.50 7.13
N LEU A 150 -9.69 -8.50 6.35
CA LEU A 150 -9.22 -7.13 6.52
C LEU A 150 -10.13 -6.34 7.45
N ARG A 151 -9.52 -5.62 8.38
CA ARG A 151 -10.18 -4.60 9.21
C ARG A 151 -10.05 -3.25 8.53
N ARG A 152 -11.18 -2.54 8.42
CA ARG A 152 -11.23 -1.13 8.00
C ARG A 152 -11.26 -0.26 9.24
N LEU A 153 -10.30 0.65 9.34
CA LEU A 153 -10.17 1.62 10.42
C LEU A 153 -10.50 3.01 9.88
N ASP A 154 -11.31 3.75 10.59
CA ASP A 154 -11.58 5.14 10.27
C ASP A 154 -10.49 6.10 10.80
N ILE A 155 -10.59 7.39 10.44
CA ILE A 155 -9.57 8.38 10.79
C ILE A 155 -9.44 8.59 12.31
N ALA A 156 -10.51 8.39 13.10
CA ALA A 156 -10.46 8.53 14.55
C ALA A 156 -9.65 7.39 15.18
N GLN A 157 -9.87 6.16 14.71
CA GLN A 157 -9.11 4.98 15.13
C GLN A 157 -7.64 5.09 14.69
N ILE A 158 -7.37 5.62 13.49
CA ILE A 158 -6.02 5.84 12.97
C ILE A 158 -5.25 6.82 13.85
N ALA A 159 -5.90 7.84 14.41
CA ALA A 159 -5.26 8.87 15.21
C ALA A 159 -4.51 8.31 16.44
N GLU A 160 -4.95 7.18 16.97
CA GLU A 160 -4.37 6.51 18.14
C GLU A 160 -3.22 5.55 17.79
N LEU A 161 -3.02 5.26 16.49
CA LEU A 161 -1.98 4.35 16.04
C LEU A 161 -0.62 5.04 15.98
N ARG A 162 0.44 4.34 16.41
CA ARG A 162 1.82 4.87 16.42
C ARG A 162 2.29 5.26 15.01
N ASN A 163 1.87 4.53 13.99
CA ASN A 163 2.22 4.80 12.60
C ASN A 163 1.67 6.14 12.07
N SER A 164 0.61 6.67 12.70
CA SER A 164 0.02 7.96 12.29
C SER A 164 1.02 9.13 12.37
N ARG A 165 1.97 9.09 13.30
CA ARG A 165 2.99 10.14 13.49
C ARG A 165 3.90 10.35 12.27
N PHE A 166 4.07 9.32 11.42
CA PHE A 166 4.94 9.38 10.26
C PHE A 166 4.25 9.98 9.02
N VAL A 167 2.94 9.77 8.90
CA VAL A 167 2.19 10.07 7.67
C VAL A 167 1.07 11.08 7.84
N CYS A 168 0.68 11.40 9.09
CA CYS A 168 -0.40 12.34 9.36
C CYS A 168 0.11 13.75 9.69
N SER A 169 -0.67 14.73 9.24
CA SER A 169 -0.71 16.10 9.75
C SER A 169 -1.95 16.29 10.60
N VAL A 170 -2.08 17.46 11.23
CA VAL A 170 -3.20 17.82 12.09
C VAL A 170 -3.94 19.02 11.52
N TRP A 171 -5.25 18.90 11.38
CA TRP A 171 -6.11 20.03 11.07
C TRP A 171 -6.42 20.82 12.34
N ASP A 172 -5.90 22.05 12.38
CA ASP A 172 -6.18 23.06 13.40
C ASP A 172 -7.38 23.88 12.93
N ARG A 173 -8.56 23.61 13.54
CA ARG A 173 -9.81 24.27 13.16
C ARG A 173 -9.85 25.74 13.55
N GLU A 174 -9.15 26.12 14.61
CA GLU A 174 -9.18 27.50 15.12
C GLU A 174 -8.42 28.44 14.20
N ASN A 175 -7.30 27.95 13.64
CA ASN A 175 -6.43 28.72 12.75
C ASN A 175 -6.63 28.36 11.27
N GLU A 176 -7.58 27.51 10.94
CA GLU A 176 -7.89 27.04 9.57
C GLU A 176 -6.64 26.60 8.78
N ARG A 177 -5.75 25.89 9.45
CA ARG A 177 -4.48 25.44 8.86
C ARG A 177 -4.17 23.98 9.14
N ILE A 178 -3.35 23.38 8.28
CA ILE A 178 -2.76 22.06 8.51
C ILE A 178 -1.38 22.25 9.13
N SER A 179 -1.16 21.64 10.29
CA SER A 179 0.13 21.55 10.96
C SER A 179 0.74 20.19 10.72
N ASP A 180 2.01 20.16 10.32
CA ASP A 180 2.75 18.90 10.08
C ASP A 180 3.37 18.34 11.37
N SER A 181 3.16 18.98 12.53
CA SER A 181 3.57 18.48 13.83
C SER A 181 2.65 17.33 14.27
N PRO A 182 3.16 16.11 14.49
CA PRO A 182 2.34 14.98 14.94
C PRO A 182 1.83 15.12 16.38
N PHE A 183 2.38 16.10 17.13
CA PHE A 183 2.04 16.34 18.56
C PHE A 183 0.92 17.36 18.75
N ASP A 184 0.56 18.09 17.69
CA ASP A 184 -0.50 19.08 17.77
C ASP A 184 -1.87 18.41 17.99
N ARG A 185 -2.77 19.13 18.68
CA ARG A 185 -4.13 18.66 18.93
C ARG A 185 -5.03 19.04 17.75
N GLY A 186 -5.89 18.11 17.35
CA GLY A 186 -6.84 18.32 16.27
C GLY A 186 -7.16 17.06 15.49
N ARG A 187 -7.90 17.21 14.40
CA ARG A 187 -8.25 16.09 13.52
C ARG A 187 -7.05 15.67 12.70
N LYS A 188 -6.70 14.40 12.72
CA LYS A 188 -5.65 13.85 11.85
C LYS A 188 -6.08 13.83 10.38
N VAL A 189 -5.11 14.12 9.52
CA VAL A 189 -5.25 14.12 8.05
C VAL A 189 -4.02 13.41 7.48
N ILE A 190 -4.21 12.41 6.64
CA ILE A 190 -3.11 11.63 6.07
C ILE A 190 -2.52 12.41 4.87
N THR A 191 -1.43 13.11 5.09
CA THR A 191 -0.84 14.01 4.09
C THR A 191 0.50 13.53 3.54
N PHE A 192 1.18 12.62 4.24
CA PHE A 192 2.57 12.22 3.94
C PHE A 192 3.57 13.39 3.93
N ASN A 193 3.22 14.57 4.46
CA ASN A 193 4.09 15.74 4.43
C ASN A 193 5.43 15.50 5.11
N ASN A 194 5.47 14.74 6.22
CA ASN A 194 6.73 14.42 6.91
C ASN A 194 7.71 13.69 6.00
N ILE A 195 7.22 12.82 5.13
CA ILE A 195 8.02 12.08 4.16
C ILE A 195 8.33 12.94 2.94
N LEU A 196 7.29 13.51 2.30
CA LEU A 196 7.45 14.15 0.99
C LEU A 196 8.03 15.57 1.04
N LYS A 197 7.75 16.34 2.12
CA LYS A 197 8.29 17.71 2.29
C LYS A 197 9.58 17.73 3.08
N TYR A 198 9.65 16.93 4.17
CA TYR A 198 10.76 17.00 5.12
C TYR A 198 11.76 15.84 4.99
N ASN A 199 11.52 14.92 4.04
CA ASN A 199 12.40 13.80 3.71
C ASN A 199 12.80 12.96 4.94
N THR A 200 11.84 12.73 5.87
CA THR A 200 12.09 11.87 7.04
C THR A 200 12.32 10.40 6.68
N PHE A 201 11.95 10.03 5.48
CA PHE A 201 12.25 8.78 4.79
C PHE A 201 12.48 9.10 3.30
N PRO A 202 13.56 8.62 2.66
CA PRO A 202 13.94 9.01 1.29
C PRO A 202 13.09 8.28 0.22
N LEU A 203 11.75 8.34 0.36
CA LEU A 203 10.83 7.57 -0.47
C LEU A 203 10.95 7.92 -1.96
N ALA A 204 11.01 9.22 -2.28
CA ALA A 204 11.06 9.66 -3.67
C ALA A 204 12.34 9.19 -4.38
N GLU A 205 13.47 9.21 -3.69
CA GLU A 205 14.76 8.74 -4.18
C GLU A 205 14.74 7.22 -4.41
N ILE A 206 14.30 6.45 -3.40
CA ILE A 206 14.20 4.98 -3.51
C ILE A 206 13.28 4.57 -4.67
N VAL A 207 12.11 5.21 -4.79
CA VAL A 207 11.16 4.91 -5.86
C VAL A 207 11.75 5.25 -7.23
N THR A 208 12.43 6.41 -7.37
CA THR A 208 13.08 6.79 -8.62
C THR A 208 14.12 5.75 -9.04
N ASP A 209 14.99 5.32 -8.13
CA ASP A 209 16.04 4.35 -8.41
C ASP A 209 15.47 2.99 -8.82
N ILE A 210 14.47 2.50 -8.09
CA ILE A 210 13.84 1.20 -8.41
C ILE A 210 13.12 1.25 -9.75
N LEU A 211 12.39 2.33 -10.06
CA LEU A 211 11.69 2.48 -11.34
C LEU A 211 12.67 2.56 -12.50
N HIS A 212 13.77 3.28 -12.33
CA HIS A 212 14.82 3.40 -13.35
C HIS A 212 15.49 2.04 -13.60
N MET A 213 15.99 1.39 -12.55
CA MET A 213 16.63 0.08 -12.66
C MET A 213 15.67 -0.96 -13.26
N GLY A 214 14.42 -0.99 -12.80
CA GLY A 214 13.43 -1.93 -13.33
C GLY A 214 13.10 -1.70 -14.80
N ALA A 215 12.96 -0.44 -15.22
CA ALA A 215 12.69 -0.11 -16.61
C ALA A 215 13.87 -0.43 -17.53
N GLU A 216 15.11 -0.22 -17.07
CA GLU A 216 16.32 -0.61 -17.81
C GLU A 216 16.44 -2.12 -17.98
N GLU A 217 16.30 -2.89 -16.88
CA GLU A 217 16.42 -4.34 -16.91
C GLU A 217 15.31 -5.02 -17.73
N MET A 218 14.07 -4.54 -17.61
CA MET A 218 12.93 -5.09 -18.36
C MET A 218 12.79 -4.51 -19.76
N ARG A 219 13.53 -3.43 -20.11
CA ARG A 219 13.47 -2.71 -21.38
C ARG A 219 12.07 -2.22 -21.76
N CYS A 220 11.25 -1.92 -20.77
CA CYS A 220 9.90 -1.38 -20.92
C CYS A 220 9.48 -0.66 -19.64
N PRO A 221 8.42 0.16 -19.68
CA PRO A 221 7.86 0.74 -18.46
C PRO A 221 7.48 -0.33 -17.45
N VAL A 222 7.67 -0.01 -16.16
CA VAL A 222 7.40 -0.94 -15.06
C VAL A 222 6.47 -0.34 -14.03
N GLU A 223 5.73 -1.23 -13.36
CA GLU A 223 4.98 -0.95 -12.14
C GLU A 223 5.61 -1.70 -10.96
N VAL A 224 5.70 -1.03 -9.84
CA VAL A 224 6.32 -1.53 -8.62
C VAL A 224 5.32 -1.42 -7.47
N GLU A 225 5.15 -2.51 -6.71
CA GLU A 225 4.40 -2.51 -5.46
C GLU A 225 5.36 -2.63 -4.28
N PHE A 226 5.11 -1.86 -3.22
CA PHE A 226 6.00 -1.82 -2.06
C PHE A 226 5.24 -1.58 -0.76
N ALA A 227 5.91 -1.91 0.36
CA ALA A 227 5.47 -1.57 1.71
C ALA A 227 6.65 -1.05 2.55
N VAL A 228 6.38 -0.12 3.46
CA VAL A 228 7.40 0.52 4.29
C VAL A 228 7.06 0.39 5.77
N ASN A 229 8.04 -0.06 6.56
CA ASN A 229 7.99 -0.10 8.00
C ASN A 229 8.90 0.99 8.58
N MET A 230 8.29 2.02 9.17
CA MET A 230 9.01 3.11 9.84
C MET A 230 8.97 2.99 11.37
N ASP A 231 7.98 2.27 11.92
CA ASP A 231 7.85 2.02 13.36
C ASP A 231 8.73 0.83 13.75
N VAL A 232 10.03 1.10 13.85
CA VAL A 232 11.08 0.13 14.21
C VAL A 232 11.64 0.44 15.60
N ALA A 233 12.35 -0.51 16.21
CA ALA A 233 12.97 -0.31 17.52
C ALA A 233 14.06 0.78 17.46
N PRO A 234 14.32 1.48 18.56
CA PRO A 234 15.40 2.46 18.61
C PRO A 234 16.75 1.86 18.20
N GLY A 235 17.37 2.46 17.17
CA GLY A 235 18.63 1.99 16.60
C GLY A 235 18.50 1.03 15.43
N GLU A 236 17.31 0.58 15.10
CA GLU A 236 17.01 -0.20 13.89
C GLU A 236 16.73 0.73 12.70
N GLN A 237 17.00 0.21 11.51
CA GLN A 237 16.75 0.94 10.27
C GLN A 237 15.30 0.76 9.83
N GLN A 238 14.71 1.83 9.30
CA GLN A 238 13.45 1.77 8.58
C GLN A 238 13.60 0.92 7.32
N ILE A 239 12.57 0.14 6.98
CA ILE A 239 12.66 -0.88 5.94
C ILE A 239 11.71 -0.55 4.79
N PHE A 240 12.26 -0.47 3.59
CA PHE A 240 11.50 -0.49 2.34
C PHE A 240 11.46 -1.92 1.81
N ASN A 241 10.27 -2.48 1.67
CA ASN A 241 10.04 -3.83 1.15
C ASN A 241 9.53 -3.72 -0.28
N LEU A 242 10.32 -4.16 -1.25
CA LEU A 242 9.86 -4.36 -2.63
C LEU A 242 9.02 -5.63 -2.67
N LEU A 243 7.73 -5.52 -3.00
CA LEU A 243 6.79 -6.64 -3.00
C LEU A 243 6.64 -7.25 -4.39
N GLN A 244 6.52 -6.42 -5.40
CA GLN A 244 6.37 -6.86 -6.79
C GLN A 244 6.95 -5.83 -7.74
N ILE A 245 7.50 -6.30 -8.86
CA ILE A 245 7.80 -5.50 -10.04
C ILE A 245 7.27 -6.22 -11.27
N ARG A 246 6.62 -5.49 -12.16
CA ARG A 246 6.06 -6.06 -13.38
C ARG A 246 6.17 -5.08 -14.56
N PRO A 247 6.29 -5.59 -15.80
CA PRO A 247 6.23 -4.74 -16.98
C PRO A 247 4.82 -4.17 -17.17
N ILE A 248 4.75 -2.95 -17.69
CA ILE A 248 3.52 -2.33 -18.19
C ILE A 248 3.49 -2.60 -19.70
N ILE A 249 2.56 -3.45 -20.14
CA ILE A 249 2.39 -3.88 -21.55
C ILE A 249 1.16 -3.21 -22.14
#